data_39b1d14b5db95208b815d61fc7737362
#
_entry.id   39b1d14b5db95208b815d61fc7737362
#
_cell.length_a   1.000
_cell.length_b   1.000
_cell.length_c   1.000
_cell.angle_alpha   90.00
_cell.angle_beta   90.00
_cell.angle_gamma   90.00
#
_symmetry.space_group_name_H-M   'P 1'
#
loop_
_entity.id
_entity.type
_entity.pdbx_description
1 polymer ?
#
loop_
_entity_poly.entity_id
_entity_poly.type
_entity_poly.pdbx_seq_one_letter_code
_entity_poly.pdbx_strand_id
1 'polypeptide(L)'
;MTLVLLVRHGLTAGTGTVLTGRTPGIPLDDRGRAQAGALAARLADVPLDAIITSPLDRCRETAEAIAAARDGSAPQVQEDEQFAEVKYGDWTGQPLKRLAKEPLWRVVQAHPSAVRFPGKDAESMPEVQHRAVNAVREWNTRLGKDAVYLICSHGDVIKSVIADSLGLHLDLSQRIQVDPCSLSIIRYTPLRPFLVRMNDTGRTAAGLARPHDSVAGAGKAAANGGAPQQAPAEAASRALPGEGDAAIGGGAGG
;
A
#
# COMPACT_ATOMS: atom_id res chain seq x y z
N MET A 1 16.24 -16.84 12.00
CA MET A 1 15.99 -15.60 11.20
C MET A 1 14.51 -15.53 10.95
N THR A 2 13.92 -14.32 10.84
CA THR A 2 12.47 -14.20 10.62
C THR A 2 12.24 -13.48 9.29
N LEU A 3 11.34 -13.99 8.45
CA LEU A 3 10.91 -13.34 7.21
C LEU A 3 9.54 -12.69 7.42
N VAL A 4 9.47 -11.39 7.18
CA VAL A 4 8.23 -10.61 7.22
C VAL A 4 7.85 -10.23 5.80
N LEU A 5 6.68 -10.70 5.37
CA LEU A 5 6.07 -10.38 4.09
C LEU A 5 5.07 -9.23 4.31
N LEU A 6 5.38 -8.05 3.80
CA LEU A 6 4.51 -6.88 3.88
C LEU A 6 3.70 -6.79 2.58
N VAL A 7 2.39 -6.83 2.70
CA VAL A 7 1.44 -6.75 1.59
C VAL A 7 0.56 -5.52 1.76
N ARG A 8 0.52 -4.65 0.76
CA ARG A 8 -0.48 -3.59 0.73
C ARG A 8 -1.82 -4.18 0.24
N HIS A 9 -2.94 -3.76 0.85
CA HIS A 9 -4.28 -4.14 0.37
C HIS A 9 -4.47 -3.83 -1.12
N GLY A 10 -5.37 -4.55 -1.78
CA GLY A 10 -5.76 -4.33 -3.17
C GLY A 10 -6.51 -3.02 -3.40
N LEU A 11 -6.79 -2.70 -4.65
CA LEU A 11 -7.52 -1.50 -5.04
C LEU A 11 -8.92 -1.44 -4.41
N THR A 12 -9.34 -0.21 -4.09
CA THR A 12 -10.70 0.14 -3.67
C THR A 12 -11.25 1.22 -4.59
N ALA A 13 -12.55 1.45 -4.59
CA ALA A 13 -13.17 2.51 -5.40
C ALA A 13 -12.59 3.91 -5.13
N GLY A 14 -12.07 4.16 -3.92
CA GLY A 14 -11.47 5.44 -3.52
C GLY A 14 -9.95 5.55 -3.74
N THR A 15 -9.27 4.46 -4.13
CA THR A 15 -7.81 4.47 -4.26
C THR A 15 -7.37 5.48 -5.32
N GLY A 16 -6.44 6.39 -4.94
CA GLY A 16 -5.91 7.42 -5.84
C GLY A 16 -6.80 8.66 -6.00
N THR A 17 -8.00 8.68 -5.41
CA THR A 17 -8.93 9.83 -5.53
C THR A 17 -9.30 10.45 -4.19
N VAL A 18 -9.47 9.63 -3.15
CA VAL A 18 -9.89 10.04 -1.80
C VAL A 18 -8.93 9.47 -0.78
N LEU A 19 -8.61 10.26 0.25
CA LEU A 19 -7.85 9.80 1.41
C LEU A 19 -8.80 9.06 2.36
N THR A 20 -9.00 7.76 2.14
CA THR A 20 -10.00 6.98 2.89
C THR A 20 -9.67 6.83 4.37
N GLY A 21 -8.38 6.85 4.73
CA GLY A 21 -7.94 6.69 6.12
C GLY A 21 -8.53 5.45 6.79
N ARG A 22 -9.04 5.61 8.00
CA ARG A 22 -9.71 4.54 8.77
C ARG A 22 -11.22 4.48 8.59
N THR A 23 -11.77 5.04 7.51
CA THR A 23 -13.21 4.89 7.22
C THR A 23 -13.58 3.41 7.13
N PRO A 24 -14.55 2.95 7.93
CA PRO A 24 -15.02 1.56 7.86
C PRO A 24 -15.87 1.31 6.62
N GLY A 25 -16.08 0.03 6.27
CA GLY A 25 -16.95 -0.34 5.15
C GLY A 25 -16.39 0.01 3.77
N ILE A 26 -15.06 0.06 3.61
CA ILE A 26 -14.40 0.27 2.31
C ILE A 26 -13.78 -1.07 1.86
N PRO A 27 -14.53 -1.88 1.08
CA PRO A 27 -14.06 -3.16 0.56
C PRO A 27 -13.13 -2.98 -0.65
N LEU A 28 -12.56 -4.07 -1.12
CA LEU A 28 -11.89 -4.13 -2.42
C LEU A 28 -12.90 -3.88 -3.56
N ASP A 29 -12.49 -3.18 -4.60
CA ASP A 29 -13.22 -3.17 -5.87
C ASP A 29 -12.90 -4.45 -6.69
N ASP A 30 -13.51 -4.63 -7.86
CA ASP A 30 -13.31 -5.82 -8.69
C ASP A 30 -11.85 -5.98 -9.13
N ARG A 31 -11.16 -4.86 -9.39
CA ARG A 31 -9.73 -4.86 -9.73
C ARG A 31 -8.90 -5.27 -8.52
N GLY A 32 -9.24 -4.75 -7.33
CA GLY A 32 -8.58 -5.12 -6.07
C GLY A 32 -8.74 -6.59 -5.74
N ARG A 33 -9.93 -7.16 -5.95
CA ARG A 33 -10.17 -8.61 -5.79
C ARG A 33 -9.34 -9.42 -6.77
N ALA A 34 -9.27 -9.01 -8.04
CA ALA A 34 -8.42 -9.66 -9.04
C ALA A 34 -6.93 -9.58 -8.67
N GLN A 35 -6.45 -8.42 -8.16
CA GLN A 35 -5.08 -8.26 -7.68
C GLN A 35 -4.80 -9.18 -6.48
N ALA A 36 -5.71 -9.23 -5.51
CA ALA A 36 -5.58 -10.09 -4.34
C ALA A 36 -5.51 -11.58 -4.72
N GLY A 37 -6.36 -12.03 -5.66
CA GLY A 37 -6.33 -13.39 -6.19
C GLY A 37 -5.02 -13.73 -6.92
N ALA A 38 -4.50 -12.81 -7.73
CA ALA A 38 -3.22 -13.00 -8.41
C ALA A 38 -2.04 -13.08 -7.43
N LEU A 39 -2.03 -12.23 -6.39
CA LEU A 39 -1.03 -12.29 -5.33
C LEU A 39 -1.16 -13.58 -4.52
N ALA A 40 -2.38 -13.99 -4.17
CA ALA A 40 -2.67 -15.21 -3.45
C ALA A 40 -2.11 -16.45 -4.17
N ALA A 41 -2.32 -16.56 -5.49
CA ALA A 41 -1.75 -17.63 -6.30
C ALA A 41 -0.21 -17.64 -6.27
N ARG A 42 0.44 -16.48 -6.24
CA ARG A 42 1.91 -16.39 -6.14
C ARG A 42 2.44 -16.81 -4.78
N LEU A 43 1.63 -16.69 -3.73
CA LEU A 43 2.00 -16.99 -2.36
C LEU A 43 1.50 -18.38 -1.88
N ALA A 44 0.80 -19.14 -2.71
CA ALA A 44 0.16 -20.39 -2.32
C ALA A 44 1.13 -21.38 -1.65
N ASP A 45 2.33 -21.53 -2.22
CA ASP A 45 3.37 -22.47 -1.75
C ASP A 45 4.34 -21.88 -0.71
N VAL A 46 4.17 -20.59 -0.34
CA VAL A 46 5.05 -19.97 0.68
C VAL A 46 4.64 -20.47 2.06
N PRO A 47 5.53 -21.12 2.84
CA PRO A 47 5.17 -21.57 4.17
C PRO A 47 4.95 -20.37 5.10
N LEU A 48 3.70 -20.08 5.49
CA LEU A 48 3.36 -19.01 6.41
C LEU A 48 2.99 -19.58 7.78
N ASP A 49 3.67 -19.09 8.82
CA ASP A 49 3.38 -19.44 10.21
C ASP A 49 2.25 -18.56 10.79
N ALA A 50 2.05 -17.36 10.23
CA ALA A 50 0.95 -16.47 10.61
C ALA A 50 0.56 -15.53 9.46
N ILE A 51 -0.70 -15.10 9.45
CA ILE A 51 -1.23 -14.04 8.59
C ILE A 51 -1.86 -12.99 9.51
N ILE A 52 -1.25 -11.81 9.54
CA ILE A 52 -1.69 -10.67 10.33
C ILE A 52 -2.27 -9.62 9.39
N THR A 53 -3.32 -8.94 9.79
CA THR A 53 -3.97 -7.92 8.97
C THR A 53 -4.37 -6.69 9.78
N SER A 54 -4.32 -5.53 9.14
CA SER A 54 -5.10 -4.38 9.58
C SER A 54 -6.58 -4.76 9.68
N PRO A 55 -7.34 -4.27 10.67
CA PRO A 55 -8.76 -4.61 10.84
C PRO A 55 -9.68 -3.99 9.78
N LEU A 56 -9.15 -3.18 8.85
CA LEU A 56 -9.95 -2.54 7.81
C LEU A 56 -10.30 -3.52 6.69
N ASP A 57 -11.56 -3.48 6.22
CA ASP A 57 -12.15 -4.46 5.30
C ASP A 57 -11.26 -4.78 4.10
N ARG A 58 -10.71 -3.77 3.42
CA ARG A 58 -9.80 -3.96 2.27
C ARG A 58 -8.55 -4.77 2.57
N CYS A 59 -8.00 -4.66 3.79
CA CYS A 59 -6.85 -5.47 4.24
C CYS A 59 -7.28 -6.87 4.59
N ARG A 60 -8.40 -6.99 5.31
CA ARG A 60 -8.99 -8.27 5.69
C ARG A 60 -9.32 -9.10 4.45
N GLU A 61 -10.06 -8.55 3.48
CA GLU A 61 -10.38 -9.23 2.22
C GLU A 61 -9.13 -9.66 1.44
N THR A 62 -8.07 -8.83 1.44
CA THR A 62 -6.79 -9.19 0.78
C THR A 62 -6.11 -10.35 1.51
N ALA A 63 -6.07 -10.33 2.85
CA ALA A 63 -5.46 -11.38 3.67
C ALA A 63 -6.25 -12.70 3.58
N GLU A 64 -7.59 -12.62 3.59
CA GLU A 64 -8.48 -13.77 3.43
C GLU A 64 -8.33 -14.44 2.06
N ALA A 65 -8.19 -13.65 0.98
CA ALA A 65 -7.90 -14.19 -0.35
C ALA A 65 -6.57 -14.97 -0.38
N ILE A 66 -5.54 -14.46 0.31
CA ILE A 66 -4.24 -15.14 0.42
C ILE A 66 -4.38 -16.43 1.26
N ALA A 67 -5.13 -16.40 2.35
CA ALA A 67 -5.38 -17.58 3.17
C ALA A 67 -6.17 -18.65 2.40
N ALA A 68 -7.20 -18.26 1.67
CA ALA A 68 -8.09 -19.15 0.93
C ALA A 68 -7.41 -19.87 -0.25
N ALA A 69 -6.34 -19.32 -0.81
CA ALA A 69 -5.59 -19.95 -1.90
C ALA A 69 -4.64 -21.09 -1.45
N ARG A 70 -4.61 -21.40 -0.17
CA ARG A 70 -3.71 -22.40 0.41
C ARG A 70 -4.47 -23.70 0.67
N ASP A 71 -3.88 -24.81 0.31
CA ASP A 71 -4.47 -26.16 0.46
C ASP A 71 -4.60 -26.56 1.95
N GLY A 72 -5.66 -26.10 2.62
CA GLY A 72 -6.09 -26.61 3.92
C GLY A 72 -5.21 -26.33 5.13
N SER A 73 -4.03 -25.75 4.95
CA SER A 73 -3.04 -25.48 6.02
C SER A 73 -2.81 -23.98 6.28
N ALA A 74 -3.74 -23.12 5.86
CA ALA A 74 -3.61 -21.69 6.08
C ALA A 74 -3.66 -21.34 7.57
N PRO A 75 -2.75 -20.51 8.10
CA PRO A 75 -2.93 -19.91 9.40
C PRO A 75 -4.20 -19.07 9.43
N GLN A 76 -4.89 -19.05 10.58
CA GLN A 76 -6.00 -18.15 10.77
C GLN A 76 -5.54 -16.69 10.60
N VAL A 77 -6.32 -15.88 9.88
CA VAL A 77 -6.08 -14.45 9.75
C VAL A 77 -6.33 -13.78 11.10
N GLN A 78 -5.32 -13.04 11.60
CA GLN A 78 -5.36 -12.34 12.89
C GLN A 78 -5.34 -10.84 12.66
N GLU A 79 -6.31 -10.13 13.24
CA GLU A 79 -6.34 -8.67 13.19
C GLU A 79 -5.40 -8.05 14.23
N ASP A 80 -4.70 -6.97 13.82
CA ASP A 80 -3.86 -6.18 14.70
C ASP A 80 -4.00 -4.69 14.35
N GLU A 81 -4.54 -3.93 15.29
CA GLU A 81 -4.77 -2.48 15.17
C GLU A 81 -3.47 -1.69 14.92
N GLN A 82 -2.33 -2.22 15.31
CA GLN A 82 -1.04 -1.55 15.10
C GLN A 82 -0.68 -1.43 13.61
N PHE A 83 -1.28 -2.28 12.76
CA PHE A 83 -1.11 -2.22 11.31
C PHE A 83 -2.25 -1.47 10.59
N ALA A 84 -3.20 -0.88 11.34
CA ALA A 84 -4.25 -0.06 10.75
C ALA A 84 -3.68 1.20 10.08
N GLU A 85 -4.44 1.74 9.11
CA GLU A 85 -4.07 2.97 8.40
C GLU A 85 -3.83 4.15 9.36
N VAL A 86 -3.17 5.15 8.88
CA VAL A 86 -2.94 6.41 9.58
C VAL A 86 -4.29 7.04 9.96
N LYS A 87 -4.40 7.57 11.18
CA LYS A 87 -5.51 8.42 11.57
C LYS A 87 -5.27 9.82 11.01
N TYR A 88 -5.75 10.06 9.80
CA TYR A 88 -5.57 11.35 9.12
C TYR A 88 -6.44 12.48 9.68
N GLY A 89 -7.27 12.20 10.70
CA GLY A 89 -8.14 13.19 11.34
C GLY A 89 -9.07 13.84 10.33
N ASP A 90 -9.08 15.18 10.29
CA ASP A 90 -9.96 15.99 9.43
C ASP A 90 -9.70 15.79 7.91
N TRP A 91 -8.59 15.17 7.55
CA TRP A 91 -8.29 14.83 6.16
C TRP A 91 -8.96 13.54 5.70
N THR A 92 -9.46 12.72 6.62
CA THR A 92 -10.14 11.46 6.29
C THR A 92 -11.39 11.74 5.44
N GLY A 93 -11.54 11.00 4.33
CA GLY A 93 -12.65 11.16 3.40
C GLY A 93 -12.52 12.33 2.43
N GLN A 94 -11.44 13.12 2.50
CA GLN A 94 -11.26 14.27 1.63
C GLN A 94 -10.66 13.86 0.27
N PRO A 95 -11.05 14.55 -0.83
CA PRO A 95 -10.44 14.34 -2.13
C PRO A 95 -8.95 14.71 -2.12
N LEU A 96 -8.08 13.84 -2.65
CA LEU A 96 -6.63 14.07 -2.73
C LEU A 96 -6.30 15.37 -3.50
N LYS A 97 -7.06 15.71 -4.55
CA LYS A 97 -6.91 16.98 -5.30
C LYS A 97 -7.11 18.23 -4.44
N ARG A 98 -7.97 18.14 -3.41
CA ARG A 98 -8.16 19.22 -2.45
C ARG A 98 -6.99 19.29 -1.48
N LEU A 99 -6.63 18.14 -0.90
CA LEU A 99 -5.54 18.03 0.08
C LEU A 99 -4.20 18.46 -0.50
N ALA A 100 -3.94 18.21 -1.77
CA ALA A 100 -2.72 18.65 -2.47
C ALA A 100 -2.52 20.17 -2.49
N LYS A 101 -3.56 20.96 -2.18
CA LYS A 101 -3.48 22.43 -2.07
C LYS A 101 -3.20 22.91 -0.65
N GLU A 102 -3.31 22.04 0.34
CA GLU A 102 -3.08 22.37 1.74
C GLU A 102 -1.56 22.57 2.01
N PRO A 103 -1.17 23.56 2.81
CA PRO A 103 0.25 23.77 3.15
C PRO A 103 0.90 22.53 3.76
N LEU A 104 0.15 21.79 4.61
CA LEU A 104 0.63 20.56 5.25
C LEU A 104 0.98 19.46 4.23
N TRP A 105 0.38 19.46 3.02
CA TRP A 105 0.69 18.49 1.99
C TRP A 105 2.19 18.49 1.62
N ARG A 106 2.79 19.67 1.50
CA ARG A 106 4.23 19.80 1.22
C ARG A 106 5.07 19.22 2.35
N VAL A 107 4.63 19.41 3.60
CA VAL A 107 5.32 18.84 4.77
C VAL A 107 5.24 17.32 4.73
N VAL A 108 4.06 16.75 4.43
CA VAL A 108 3.89 15.30 4.30
C VAL A 108 4.81 14.72 3.21
N GLN A 109 4.99 15.43 2.10
CA GLN A 109 5.85 14.97 1.01
C GLN A 109 7.35 15.10 1.32
N ALA A 110 7.78 16.20 1.93
CA ALA A 110 9.20 16.52 2.11
C ALA A 110 9.74 16.17 3.51
N HIS A 111 8.90 16.28 4.54
CA HIS A 111 9.28 16.15 5.95
C HIS A 111 8.24 15.37 6.77
N PRO A 112 7.94 14.10 6.42
CA PRO A 112 6.95 13.29 7.14
C PRO A 112 7.19 13.24 8.65
N SER A 113 8.43 13.31 9.12
CA SER A 113 8.75 13.30 10.55
C SER A 113 8.18 14.50 11.33
N ALA A 114 7.91 15.61 10.64
CA ALA A 114 7.32 16.82 11.23
C ALA A 114 5.78 16.84 11.14
N VAL A 115 5.17 15.81 10.52
CA VAL A 115 3.73 15.80 10.29
C VAL A 115 2.96 15.34 11.52
N ARG A 116 2.00 16.16 11.92
CA ARG A 116 0.82 15.77 12.70
C ARG A 116 -0.41 16.15 11.90
N PHE A 117 -1.26 15.17 11.62
CA PHE A 117 -2.49 15.42 10.87
C PHE A 117 -3.48 16.25 11.71
N PRO A 118 -4.36 17.06 11.09
CA PRO A 118 -5.30 17.91 11.81
C PRO A 118 -6.46 17.08 12.38
N GLY A 119 -6.99 17.53 13.53
CA GLY A 119 -8.10 16.87 14.21
C GLY A 119 -7.71 16.25 15.55
N LYS A 120 -8.71 16.04 16.41
CA LYS A 120 -8.52 15.66 17.81
C LYS A 120 -7.83 14.29 17.98
N ASP A 121 -8.20 13.32 17.15
CA ASP A 121 -7.72 11.94 17.25
C ASP A 121 -6.73 11.57 16.13
N ALA A 122 -6.12 12.59 15.51
CA ALA A 122 -5.18 12.40 14.41
C ALA A 122 -3.80 11.96 14.91
N GLU A 123 -3.14 11.11 14.13
CA GLU A 123 -1.76 10.67 14.39
C GLU A 123 -0.74 11.62 13.76
N SER A 124 0.47 11.62 14.28
CA SER A 124 1.67 12.06 13.56
C SER A 124 2.30 10.87 12.83
N MET A 125 3.08 11.14 11.79
CA MET A 125 3.81 10.06 11.09
C MET A 125 4.84 9.34 11.98
N PRO A 126 5.55 10.01 12.92
CA PRO A 126 6.36 9.30 13.91
C PRO A 126 5.59 8.32 14.80
N GLU A 127 4.36 8.68 15.24
CA GLU A 127 3.50 7.75 16.01
C GLU A 127 3.11 6.52 15.19
N VAL A 128 2.80 6.70 13.90
CA VAL A 128 2.51 5.60 12.97
C VAL A 128 3.72 4.68 12.80
N GLN A 129 4.90 5.24 12.56
CA GLN A 129 6.13 4.45 12.46
C GLN A 129 6.39 3.69 13.75
N HIS A 130 6.30 4.37 14.90
CA HIS A 130 6.56 3.76 16.21
C HIS A 130 5.67 2.55 16.47
N ARG A 131 4.33 2.67 16.31
CA ARG A 131 3.40 1.57 16.55
C ARG A 131 3.62 0.40 15.57
N ALA A 132 3.79 0.68 14.28
CA ALA A 132 3.95 -0.37 13.28
C ALA A 132 5.28 -1.14 13.44
N VAL A 133 6.38 -0.43 13.68
CA VAL A 133 7.70 -1.04 13.91
C VAL A 133 7.72 -1.86 15.19
N ASN A 134 7.13 -1.35 16.28
CA ASN A 134 7.06 -2.10 17.53
C ASN A 134 6.21 -3.37 17.37
N ALA A 135 5.08 -3.29 16.68
CA ALA A 135 4.28 -4.47 16.39
C ALA A 135 5.05 -5.53 15.59
N VAL A 136 5.83 -5.13 14.59
CA VAL A 136 6.72 -6.07 13.87
C VAL A 136 7.72 -6.74 14.81
N ARG A 137 8.33 -5.97 15.73
CA ARG A 137 9.27 -6.52 16.73
C ARG A 137 8.61 -7.48 17.70
N GLU A 138 7.40 -7.16 18.14
CA GLU A 138 6.58 -8.03 19.02
C GLU A 138 6.20 -9.33 18.31
N TRP A 139 5.75 -9.26 17.05
CA TRP A 139 5.45 -10.45 16.25
C TRP A 139 6.69 -11.30 15.98
N ASN A 140 7.85 -10.69 15.69
CA ASN A 140 9.12 -11.40 15.57
C ASN A 140 9.49 -12.17 16.85
N THR A 141 9.25 -11.56 18.01
CA THR A 141 9.49 -12.19 19.31
C THR A 141 8.51 -13.33 19.59
N ARG A 142 7.22 -13.10 19.30
CA ARG A 142 6.13 -14.05 19.54
C ARG A 142 6.25 -15.31 18.68
N LEU A 143 6.55 -15.15 17.39
CA LEU A 143 6.66 -16.27 16.45
C LEU A 143 8.02 -16.97 16.53
N GLY A 144 9.03 -16.27 17.04
CA GLY A 144 10.36 -16.83 17.28
C GLY A 144 11.24 -16.92 16.04
N LYS A 145 12.31 -17.73 16.19
CA LYS A 145 13.29 -17.91 15.13
C LYS A 145 12.71 -18.72 13.96
N ASP A 146 13.17 -18.36 12.76
CA ASP A 146 12.89 -19.05 11.51
C ASP A 146 11.42 -18.96 11.03
N ALA A 147 10.63 -18.12 11.68
CA ALA A 147 9.27 -17.85 11.27
C ALA A 147 9.19 -17.09 9.94
N VAL A 148 8.17 -17.42 9.15
CA VAL A 148 7.77 -16.73 7.93
C VAL A 148 6.33 -16.27 8.11
N TYR A 149 6.08 -14.97 8.11
CA TYR A 149 4.72 -14.48 8.32
C TYR A 149 4.39 -13.28 7.45
N LEU A 150 3.11 -13.07 7.24
CA LEU A 150 2.57 -12.03 6.38
C LEU A 150 1.82 -10.98 7.20
N ILE A 151 2.03 -9.71 6.85
CA ILE A 151 1.27 -8.57 7.36
C ILE A 151 0.59 -7.89 6.17
N CYS A 152 -0.75 -7.85 6.16
CA CYS A 152 -1.52 -7.06 5.21
C CYS A 152 -1.88 -5.71 5.82
N SER A 153 -1.41 -4.62 5.19
CA SER A 153 -1.54 -3.27 5.72
C SER A 153 -1.68 -2.22 4.60
N HIS A 154 -1.31 -0.98 4.87
CA HIS A 154 -1.52 0.21 4.07
C HIS A 154 -0.21 0.83 3.60
N GLY A 155 -0.28 1.68 2.59
CA GLY A 155 0.90 2.27 1.96
C GLY A 155 1.84 2.98 2.94
N ASP A 156 1.32 3.95 3.70
CA ASP A 156 2.17 4.77 4.59
C ASP A 156 2.69 3.97 5.80
N VAL A 157 1.93 3.00 6.27
CA VAL A 157 2.37 2.08 7.35
C VAL A 157 3.53 1.20 6.87
N ILE A 158 3.39 0.59 5.69
CA ILE A 158 4.44 -0.27 5.10
C ILE A 158 5.70 0.55 4.79
N LYS A 159 5.56 1.76 4.20
CA LYS A 159 6.69 2.67 3.96
C LYS A 159 7.46 2.98 5.24
N SER A 160 6.73 3.21 6.35
CA SER A 160 7.33 3.50 7.65
C SER A 160 8.14 2.31 8.20
N VAL A 161 7.64 1.07 8.06
CA VAL A 161 8.35 -0.15 8.45
C VAL A 161 9.58 -0.39 7.57
N ILE A 162 9.46 -0.19 6.25
CA ILE A 162 10.60 -0.35 5.32
C ILE A 162 11.67 0.70 5.63
N ALA A 163 11.29 1.96 5.87
CA ALA A 163 12.24 3.03 6.21
C ALA A 163 13.04 2.68 7.48
N ASP A 164 12.36 2.22 8.55
CA ASP A 164 13.03 1.75 9.78
C ASP A 164 14.00 0.61 9.50
N SER A 165 13.58 -0.40 8.73
CA SER A 165 14.40 -1.56 8.41
C SER A 165 15.68 -1.24 7.64
N LEU A 166 15.67 -0.15 6.88
CA LEU A 166 16.81 0.36 6.11
C LEU A 166 17.64 1.40 6.87
N GLY A 167 17.22 1.79 8.09
CA GLY A 167 17.85 2.89 8.83
C GLY A 167 17.66 4.25 8.15
N LEU A 168 16.63 4.41 7.33
CA LEU A 168 16.31 5.67 6.68
C LEU A 168 15.59 6.59 7.66
N HIS A 169 15.95 7.87 7.62
CA HIS A 169 15.14 8.88 8.29
C HIS A 169 13.71 8.86 7.72
N LEU A 170 12.70 9.08 8.57
CA LEU A 170 11.30 9.01 8.17
C LEU A 170 10.96 9.97 7.01
N ASP A 171 11.67 11.09 6.87
CA ASP A 171 11.53 12.02 5.74
C ASP A 171 11.87 11.40 4.37
N LEU A 172 12.54 10.26 4.36
CA LEU A 172 12.85 9.55 3.13
C LEU A 172 11.80 8.49 2.77
N SER A 173 10.82 8.24 3.65
CA SER A 173 9.80 7.21 3.44
C SER A 173 8.95 7.45 2.19
N GLN A 174 8.73 8.70 1.78
CA GLN A 174 7.98 9.02 0.57
C GLN A 174 8.71 8.64 -0.73
N ARG A 175 10.00 8.32 -0.66
CA ARG A 175 10.77 7.77 -1.80
C ARG A 175 10.53 6.28 -2.02
N ILE A 176 9.81 5.63 -1.11
CA ILE A 176 9.48 4.21 -1.17
C ILE A 176 8.13 4.07 -1.84
N GLN A 177 8.07 3.35 -2.96
CA GLN A 177 6.82 3.02 -3.62
C GLN A 177 6.25 1.72 -3.05
N VAL A 178 4.94 1.70 -2.80
CA VAL A 178 4.20 0.53 -2.32
C VAL A 178 2.86 0.49 -3.05
N ASP A 179 2.77 -0.30 -4.10
CA ASP A 179 1.57 -0.43 -4.95
C ASP A 179 0.51 -1.35 -4.32
N PRO A 180 -0.77 -1.22 -4.70
CA PRO A 180 -1.82 -2.17 -4.28
C PRO A 180 -1.45 -3.61 -4.62
N CYS A 181 -1.63 -4.54 -3.67
CA CYS A 181 -1.20 -5.94 -3.73
C CYS A 181 0.29 -6.14 -4.06
N SER A 182 1.15 -5.14 -3.82
CA SER A 182 2.59 -5.36 -3.87
C SER A 182 3.08 -6.13 -2.65
N LEU A 183 4.15 -6.88 -2.86
CA LEU A 183 4.86 -7.63 -1.84
C LEU A 183 6.22 -6.98 -1.57
N SER A 184 6.49 -6.66 -0.31
CA SER A 184 7.84 -6.32 0.17
C SER A 184 8.26 -7.34 1.23
N ILE A 185 9.54 -7.73 1.24
CA ILE A 185 10.03 -8.78 2.15
C ILE A 185 11.21 -8.25 2.93
N ILE A 186 11.12 -8.32 4.26
CA ILE A 186 12.21 -7.98 5.18
C ILE A 186 12.64 -9.24 5.92
N ARG A 187 13.94 -9.50 5.91
CA ARG A 187 14.55 -10.58 6.68
C ARG A 187 15.20 -9.98 7.93
N TYR A 188 14.68 -10.31 9.09
CA TYR A 188 15.24 -9.93 10.37
C TYR A 188 16.26 -10.96 10.83
N THR A 189 17.45 -10.49 11.20
CA THR A 189 18.53 -11.30 11.78
C THR A 189 18.93 -10.73 13.14
N PRO A 190 19.70 -11.47 13.97
CA PRO A 190 20.21 -10.92 15.23
C PRO A 190 21.07 -9.65 15.07
N LEU A 191 21.69 -9.48 13.88
CA LEU A 191 22.57 -8.35 13.63
C LEU A 191 21.81 -7.13 13.11
N ARG A 192 20.96 -7.33 12.07
CA ARG A 192 20.21 -6.24 11.42
C ARG A 192 19.11 -6.79 10.50
N PRO A 193 18.10 -5.99 10.15
CA PRO A 193 17.18 -6.33 9.07
C PRO A 193 17.84 -6.17 7.69
N PHE A 194 17.32 -6.90 6.71
CA PHE A 194 17.68 -6.81 5.30
C PHE A 194 16.41 -6.71 4.47
N LEU A 195 16.27 -5.67 3.66
CA LEU A 195 15.21 -5.60 2.65
C LEU A 195 15.58 -6.55 1.50
N VAL A 196 14.80 -7.62 1.34
CA VAL A 196 15.04 -8.68 0.34
C VAL A 196 14.31 -8.38 -0.97
N ARG A 197 13.09 -7.83 -0.85
CA ARG A 197 12.25 -7.39 -1.98
C ARG A 197 11.53 -6.12 -1.60
N MET A 198 11.24 -5.28 -2.59
CA MET A 198 10.46 -4.07 -2.42
C MET A 198 9.50 -3.90 -3.59
N ASN A 199 8.22 -3.65 -3.28
CA ASN A 199 7.17 -3.33 -4.25
C ASN A 199 7.04 -4.34 -5.41
N ASP A 200 7.15 -5.63 -5.11
CA ASP A 200 7.01 -6.69 -6.12
C ASP A 200 5.52 -6.93 -6.45
N THR A 201 5.09 -6.48 -7.61
CA THR A 201 3.72 -6.67 -8.13
C THR A 201 3.57 -7.91 -9.02
N GLY A 202 4.64 -8.70 -9.21
CA GLY A 202 4.69 -9.82 -10.16
C GLY A 202 4.79 -9.39 -11.63
N ARG A 203 4.88 -8.09 -11.91
CA ARG A 203 5.05 -7.56 -13.26
C ARG A 203 6.49 -7.71 -13.72
N THR A 204 6.68 -7.98 -15.00
CA THR A 204 8.03 -7.96 -15.62
C THR A 204 8.45 -6.52 -15.94
N ALA A 205 9.77 -6.29 -16.03
CA ALA A 205 10.31 -5.00 -16.47
C ALA A 205 9.88 -4.59 -17.89
N ALA A 206 9.39 -5.54 -18.71
CA ALA A 206 8.85 -5.27 -20.03
C ALA A 206 7.63 -4.32 -20.05
N GLY A 207 6.98 -4.11 -18.87
CA GLY A 207 5.88 -3.15 -18.71
C GLY A 207 6.31 -1.74 -18.34
N LEU A 208 7.62 -1.46 -18.22
CA LEU A 208 8.12 -0.11 -17.96
C LEU A 208 8.14 0.68 -19.29
N ALA A 209 7.04 1.36 -19.59
CA ALA A 209 6.97 2.31 -20.69
C ALA A 209 7.75 3.59 -20.34
N ARG A 210 8.29 4.28 -21.35
CA ARG A 210 8.82 5.62 -21.12
C ARG A 210 7.69 6.55 -20.67
N PRO A 211 7.92 7.51 -19.77
CA PRO A 211 6.88 8.42 -19.28
C PRO A 211 6.08 9.12 -20.39
N HIS A 212 6.68 9.31 -21.58
CA HIS A 212 6.01 9.92 -22.74
C HIS A 212 5.20 8.94 -23.59
N ASP A 213 5.39 7.62 -23.45
CA ASP A 213 4.70 6.63 -24.30
C ASP A 213 3.27 6.35 -23.76
N SER A 214 2.99 6.66 -22.50
CA SER A 214 1.67 6.51 -21.91
C SER A 214 0.60 7.48 -22.47
N VAL A 215 1.02 8.59 -23.09
CA VAL A 215 0.12 9.57 -23.72
C VAL A 215 -0.15 9.25 -25.19
N ALA A 216 0.72 8.50 -25.85
CA ALA A 216 0.59 8.17 -27.29
C ALA A 216 -0.23 6.89 -27.56
N GLY A 217 -0.45 6.04 -26.56
CA GLY A 217 -1.17 4.76 -26.70
C GLY A 217 -2.69 4.88 -26.75
N ALA A 218 -3.27 6.01 -26.36
CA ALA A 218 -4.72 6.24 -26.39
C ALA A 218 -5.26 6.63 -27.79
N GLY A 219 -4.38 6.80 -28.78
CA GLY A 219 -4.76 7.34 -30.10
C GLY A 219 -4.69 6.39 -31.30
N LYS A 220 -4.34 5.09 -31.13
CA LYS A 220 -4.13 4.20 -32.31
C LYS A 220 -4.90 2.88 -32.31
N ALA A 221 -6.03 2.81 -31.63
CA ALA A 221 -6.93 1.65 -31.74
C ALA A 221 -8.36 2.08 -32.08
N ALA A 222 -8.56 2.79 -33.21
CA ALA A 222 -9.87 2.91 -33.83
C ALA A 222 -9.74 3.46 -35.26
N ALA A 223 -9.39 2.59 -36.19
CA ALA A 223 -9.65 2.82 -37.61
C ALA A 223 -10.21 1.51 -38.20
N ASN A 224 -11.50 1.27 -37.95
CA ASN A 224 -12.40 0.60 -38.89
C ASN A 224 -13.84 0.73 -38.37
N GLY A 225 -14.61 1.57 -39.07
CA GLY A 225 -16.02 1.49 -39.40
C GLY A 225 -17.07 1.45 -38.29
N GLY A 226 -17.73 2.59 -37.99
CA GLY A 226 -19.02 2.64 -37.30
C GLY A 226 -19.30 4.03 -36.74
N ALA A 227 -20.43 4.64 -37.16
CA ALA A 227 -20.85 6.02 -36.94
C ALA A 227 -20.92 6.46 -35.46
N PRO A 228 -20.91 7.78 -35.16
CA PRO A 228 -20.54 8.32 -33.88
C PRO A 228 -21.70 8.38 -32.89
N GLN A 229 -21.56 7.78 -31.73
CA GLN A 229 -22.31 8.17 -30.54
C GLN A 229 -21.39 8.96 -29.63
N GLN A 230 -21.84 10.14 -29.22
CA GLN A 230 -21.18 11.11 -28.40
C GLN A 230 -20.73 10.48 -27.08
N ALA A 231 -19.42 10.46 -26.85
CA ALA A 231 -18.85 10.18 -25.56
C ALA A 231 -18.80 11.48 -24.74
N PRO A 232 -19.05 11.42 -23.40
CA PRO A 232 -18.87 12.58 -22.54
C PRO A 232 -17.40 12.91 -22.38
N ALA A 233 -17.13 14.21 -22.34
CA ALA A 233 -15.85 14.86 -22.33
C ALA A 233 -14.93 14.42 -21.18
N GLU A 234 -13.66 14.28 -21.55
CA GLU A 234 -12.44 14.64 -20.82
C GLU A 234 -12.37 14.38 -19.30
N ALA A 235 -11.84 13.23 -18.95
CA ALA A 235 -10.94 13.18 -17.82
C ALA A 235 -9.50 13.37 -18.33
N ALA A 236 -9.12 14.60 -18.66
CA ALA A 236 -7.74 14.98 -18.79
C ALA A 236 -7.09 14.80 -17.41
N SER A 237 -6.33 13.73 -17.23
CA SER A 237 -5.37 13.58 -16.14
C SER A 237 -4.35 14.70 -16.28
N ARG A 238 -4.69 15.87 -15.75
CA ARG A 238 -3.69 16.91 -15.49
C ARG A 238 -2.92 16.45 -14.27
N ALA A 239 -1.66 16.11 -14.48
CA ALA A 239 -0.71 15.85 -13.42
C ALA A 239 -0.85 16.85 -12.28
N LEU A 240 -0.97 16.33 -11.08
CA LEU A 240 -0.93 17.12 -9.86
C LEU A 240 0.47 17.76 -9.75
N PRO A 241 0.63 18.95 -9.16
CA PRO A 241 1.94 19.49 -8.84
C PRO A 241 2.70 18.48 -7.97
N GLY A 242 3.80 17.92 -8.52
CA GLY A 242 4.52 16.81 -7.90
C GLY A 242 4.38 15.51 -8.68
N GLU A 243 4.19 15.54 -10.01
CA GLU A 243 4.35 14.36 -10.87
C GLU A 243 5.70 13.71 -10.60
N GLY A 244 5.71 12.58 -9.92
CA GLY A 244 6.90 11.89 -9.44
C GLY A 244 6.96 11.74 -7.92
N ASP A 245 6.18 12.51 -7.16
CA ASP A 245 6.10 12.37 -5.71
C ASP A 245 5.08 11.28 -5.33
N ALA A 246 5.44 10.47 -4.35
CA ALA A 246 4.55 9.42 -3.84
C ALA A 246 3.29 10.04 -3.23
N ALA A 247 2.11 9.60 -3.64
CA ALA A 247 0.87 10.06 -3.05
C ALA A 247 0.70 9.54 -1.62
N ILE A 248 0.16 10.39 -0.73
CA ILE A 248 -0.27 9.97 0.60
C ILE A 248 -1.35 8.89 0.44
N GLY A 249 -1.34 7.90 1.31
CA GLY A 249 -2.24 6.75 1.20
C GLY A 249 -1.86 5.79 0.08
N GLY A 250 -0.68 5.97 -0.51
CA GLY A 250 -0.14 5.19 -1.61
C GLY A 250 -1.01 5.32 -2.86
N GLY A 251 -0.60 6.16 -3.81
CA GLY A 251 -1.26 6.25 -5.12
C GLY A 251 -1.37 4.88 -5.78
N ALA A 252 -2.34 4.70 -6.65
CA ALA A 252 -2.31 3.62 -7.62
C ALA A 252 -1.12 3.90 -8.55
N GLY A 253 -0.13 3.04 -8.57
CA GLY A 253 0.90 3.08 -9.60
C GLY A 253 0.24 3.01 -10.96
N GLY A 254 0.62 3.89 -11.87
CA GLY A 254 0.14 3.93 -13.23
C GLY A 254 0.47 2.68 -14.06
#